data_faa143fbf5d8e3d2d0b894de2b8c6e24
#
_entry.id   faa143fbf5d8e3d2d0b894de2b8c6e24
#
_cell.length_a   1.000
_cell.length_b   1.000
_cell.length_c   1.000
_cell.angle_alpha   90.00
_cell.angle_beta   90.00
_cell.angle_gamma   90.00
#
_symmetry.space_group_name_H-M   'P 1'
#
loop_
_entity.id
_entity.type
_entity.pdbx_description
1 polymer ?
#
loop_
_entity_poly.entity_id
_entity_poly.type
_entity_poly.pdbx_seq_one_letter_code
_entity_poly.pdbx_strand_id
1 'polypeptide(L)'
;MIRFAGHVIEVKKLFPKAENKRFVKKAMGPGLSMLSGGLGKAVEMLASKLHGIWADNYRSGEMAKGNENPTRIKDDGMGGQVDILNTSYSDLPPKWQAENKAQAESAIGLVAKNMDNAMMDIEGLSAQVHEQWLSRNSWAKDGPLGVPYSELPEEEKQKDRDVITAAHEILSQMMSGEENESPEDIEIEDPNEDLMD
;
A
#
# COMPACT_ATOMS: atom_id res chain seq x y z
N MET A 1 3.56 -4.06 20.45
CA MET A 1 2.55 -5.02 20.97
C MET A 1 1.18 -4.51 20.54
N ILE A 2 0.42 -5.26 19.73
CA ILE A 2 -0.92 -4.86 19.27
C ILE A 2 -1.95 -5.64 20.07
N ARG A 3 -3.01 -4.99 20.56
CA ARG A 3 -4.16 -5.66 21.16
C ARG A 3 -5.26 -5.83 20.13
N PHE A 4 -5.61 -7.07 19.81
CA PHE A 4 -6.74 -7.42 18.98
C PHE A 4 -7.69 -8.29 19.80
N ALA A 5 -8.95 -7.89 19.94
CA ALA A 5 -9.97 -8.64 20.68
C ALA A 5 -9.50 -9.18 22.05
N GLY A 6 -8.75 -8.39 22.80
CA GLY A 6 -8.23 -8.77 24.14
C GLY A 6 -6.90 -9.54 24.14
N HIS A 7 -6.34 -9.88 22.97
CA HIS A 7 -5.05 -10.57 22.89
C HIS A 7 -3.92 -9.61 22.53
N VAL A 8 -2.76 -9.79 23.19
CA VAL A 8 -1.54 -9.02 22.92
C VAL A 8 -0.72 -9.77 21.86
N ILE A 9 -0.48 -9.16 20.69
CA ILE A 9 0.29 -9.76 19.60
C ILE A 9 1.61 -9.01 19.43
N GLU A 10 2.72 -9.72 19.49
CA GLU A 10 4.03 -9.17 19.12
C GLU A 10 4.17 -9.11 17.61
N VAL A 11 4.19 -7.92 17.05
CA VAL A 11 4.24 -7.66 15.58
C VAL A 11 5.51 -8.21 14.93
N LYS A 12 6.62 -8.37 15.67
CA LYS A 12 7.83 -9.05 15.17
C LYS A 12 7.57 -10.47 14.68
N LYS A 13 6.48 -11.10 15.12
CA LYS A 13 6.05 -12.44 14.69
C LYS A 13 5.15 -12.42 13.44
N LEU A 14 4.64 -11.25 13.05
CA LEU A 14 3.73 -11.13 11.90
C LEU A 14 4.46 -11.05 10.56
N PHE A 15 5.72 -10.61 10.56
CA PHE A 15 6.56 -10.51 9.35
C PHE A 15 7.88 -11.26 9.53
N PRO A 16 7.85 -12.62 9.64
CA PRO A 16 9.08 -13.39 9.65
C PRO A 16 9.70 -13.40 8.24
N LYS A 17 11.03 -13.31 8.16
CA LYS A 17 11.75 -13.61 6.91
C LYS A 17 11.22 -14.93 6.33
N ALA A 18 11.20 -15.08 5.00
CA ALA A 18 10.54 -16.16 4.25
C ALA A 18 10.77 -17.59 4.78
N GLU A 19 11.87 -17.83 5.46
CA GLU A 19 12.24 -19.12 6.06
C GLU A 19 11.36 -19.55 7.25
N ASN A 20 10.65 -18.62 7.89
CA ASN A 20 9.82 -18.89 9.07
C ASN A 20 8.34 -19.15 8.78
N LYS A 21 7.90 -19.12 7.51
CA LYS A 21 6.47 -19.33 7.14
C LYS A 21 5.93 -20.69 7.63
N ARG A 22 6.77 -21.71 7.72
CA ARG A 22 6.38 -23.06 8.16
C ARG A 22 6.23 -23.16 9.68
N PHE A 23 6.99 -22.39 10.44
CA PHE A 23 6.94 -22.37 11.90
C PHE A 23 5.74 -21.56 12.41
N VAL A 24 5.45 -20.45 11.75
CA VAL A 24 4.31 -19.56 12.04
C VAL A 24 2.99 -20.31 11.87
N LYS A 25 2.82 -21.08 10.77
CA LYS A 25 1.60 -21.88 10.52
C LYS A 25 1.32 -22.96 11.59
N LYS A 26 2.35 -23.49 12.25
CA LYS A 26 2.22 -24.56 13.24
C LYS A 26 1.97 -24.04 14.67
N ALA A 27 2.38 -22.81 14.96
CA ALA A 27 2.24 -22.19 16.29
C ALA A 27 0.97 -21.32 16.43
N MET A 28 0.26 -21.08 15.33
CA MET A 28 -0.84 -20.12 15.27
C MET A 28 -2.16 -20.88 15.11
N GLY A 29 -3.06 -20.72 16.07
CA GLY A 29 -4.45 -21.19 15.96
C GLY A 29 -5.21 -20.48 14.82
N PRO A 30 -6.42 -20.95 14.47
CA PRO A 30 -7.21 -20.44 13.33
C PRO A 30 -7.35 -18.92 13.25
N GLY A 31 -7.48 -18.25 14.39
CA GLY A 31 -7.63 -16.77 14.44
C GLY A 31 -6.39 -16.00 13.97
N LEU A 32 -5.19 -16.53 14.19
CA LEU A 32 -3.97 -15.86 13.76
C LEU A 32 -3.65 -16.09 12.28
N SER A 33 -4.14 -17.20 11.72
CA SER A 33 -4.09 -17.45 10.27
C SER A 33 -5.02 -16.49 9.51
N MET A 34 -6.18 -16.15 10.08
CA MET A 34 -7.08 -15.12 9.54
C MET A 34 -6.42 -13.73 9.59
N LEU A 35 -5.75 -13.37 10.70
CA LEU A 35 -5.03 -12.10 10.81
C LEU A 35 -3.87 -11.99 9.80
N SER A 36 -3.12 -13.06 9.56
CA SER A 36 -2.03 -13.03 8.57
C SER A 36 -2.56 -12.93 7.13
N GLY A 37 -3.71 -13.55 6.84
CA GLY A 37 -4.43 -13.41 5.58
C GLY A 37 -4.99 -12.00 5.39
N GLY A 38 -5.57 -11.44 6.44
CA GLY A 38 -6.08 -10.07 6.45
C GLY A 38 -4.99 -9.02 6.19
N LEU A 39 -3.85 -9.13 6.87
CA LEU A 39 -2.72 -8.23 6.64
C LEU A 39 -2.13 -8.37 5.22
N GLY A 40 -2.12 -9.57 4.66
CA GLY A 40 -1.73 -9.77 3.27
C GLY A 40 -2.69 -9.08 2.29
N LYS A 41 -4.00 -9.19 2.54
CA LYS A 41 -5.03 -8.45 1.76
C LYS A 41 -4.84 -6.93 1.91
N ALA A 42 -4.60 -6.43 3.13
CA ALA A 42 -4.33 -5.02 3.37
C ALA A 42 -3.11 -4.51 2.58
N VAL A 43 -2.04 -5.29 2.53
CA VAL A 43 -0.83 -4.96 1.75
C VAL A 43 -1.14 -4.88 0.26
N GLU A 44 -1.88 -5.83 -0.31
CA GLU A 44 -2.26 -5.79 -1.73
C GLU A 44 -3.17 -4.58 -2.04
N MET A 45 -4.17 -4.33 -1.19
CA MET A 45 -5.05 -3.17 -1.34
C MET A 45 -4.26 -1.85 -1.29
N LEU A 46 -3.35 -1.72 -0.32
CA LEU A 46 -2.53 -0.52 -0.20
C LEU A 46 -1.56 -0.38 -1.37
N ALA A 47 -0.91 -1.47 -1.80
CA ALA A 47 0.00 -1.44 -2.95
C ALA A 47 -0.70 -0.97 -4.23
N SER A 48 -1.92 -1.45 -4.48
CA SER A 48 -2.75 -0.99 -5.59
C SER A 48 -3.13 0.48 -5.46
N LYS A 49 -3.60 0.91 -4.27
CA LYS A 49 -3.97 2.31 -4.00
C LYS A 49 -2.78 3.26 -4.18
N LEU A 50 -1.60 2.89 -3.66
CA LEU A 50 -0.38 3.70 -3.79
C LEU A 50 0.08 3.84 -5.24
N HIS A 51 -0.03 2.77 -6.04
CA HIS A 51 0.25 2.84 -7.46
C HIS A 51 -0.68 3.83 -8.17
N GLY A 52 -1.98 3.80 -7.88
CA GLY A 52 -2.96 4.74 -8.42
C GLY A 52 -2.64 6.19 -8.04
N ILE A 53 -2.42 6.47 -6.75
CA ILE A 53 -2.07 7.80 -6.26
C ILE A 53 -0.79 8.33 -6.95
N TRP A 54 0.25 7.48 -7.06
CA TRP A 54 1.47 7.85 -7.76
C TRP A 54 1.22 8.16 -9.24
N ALA A 55 0.45 7.32 -9.92
CA ALA A 55 0.14 7.50 -11.34
C ALA A 55 -0.63 8.80 -11.60
N ASP A 56 -1.62 9.11 -10.76
CA ASP A 56 -2.43 10.32 -10.88
C ASP A 56 -1.61 11.59 -10.60
N ASN A 57 -0.76 11.57 -9.58
CA ASN A 57 0.14 12.67 -9.27
C ASN A 57 1.16 12.90 -10.38
N TYR A 58 1.76 11.84 -10.91
CA TYR A 58 2.71 11.92 -12.01
C TYR A 58 2.03 12.46 -13.28
N ARG A 59 0.86 11.94 -13.62
CA ARG A 59 0.07 12.37 -14.79
C ARG A 59 -0.29 13.85 -14.69
N SER A 60 -0.81 14.27 -13.53
CA SER A 60 -1.16 15.68 -13.27
C SER A 60 0.05 16.61 -13.39
N GLY A 61 1.20 16.22 -12.85
CA GLY A 61 2.43 16.99 -12.94
C GLY A 61 2.97 17.11 -14.37
N GLU A 62 2.86 16.07 -15.18
CA GLU A 62 3.26 16.12 -16.61
C GLU A 62 2.29 16.94 -17.46
N MET A 63 0.99 16.82 -17.21
CA MET A 63 -0.03 17.63 -17.89
C MET A 63 0.14 19.12 -17.59
N ALA A 64 0.48 19.48 -16.36
CA ALA A 64 0.79 20.87 -15.99
C ALA A 64 2.00 21.44 -16.74
N LYS A 65 2.90 20.59 -17.25
CA LYS A 65 4.04 20.95 -18.10
C LYS A 65 3.69 20.95 -19.59
N GLY A 66 2.44 20.69 -19.95
CA GLY A 66 1.97 20.65 -21.34
C GLY A 66 2.11 19.29 -22.03
N ASN A 67 2.43 18.22 -21.29
CA ASN A 67 2.45 16.86 -21.83
C ASN A 67 1.05 16.26 -21.71
N GLU A 68 0.28 16.26 -22.80
CA GLU A 68 -1.12 15.79 -22.82
C GLU A 68 -1.26 14.26 -22.73
N ASN A 69 -0.22 13.52 -23.11
CA ASN A 69 -0.22 12.05 -23.11
C ASN A 69 1.03 11.51 -22.40
N PRO A 70 1.12 11.68 -21.07
CA PRO A 70 2.29 11.25 -20.33
C PRO A 70 2.42 9.73 -20.32
N THR A 71 3.66 9.26 -20.46
CA THR A 71 4.05 7.86 -20.33
C THR A 71 5.25 7.74 -19.37
N ARG A 72 5.40 6.57 -18.75
CA ARG A 72 6.56 6.25 -17.93
C ARG A 72 7.09 4.87 -18.28
N ILE A 73 7.87 4.81 -19.35
CA ILE A 73 8.43 3.56 -19.85
C ILE A 73 9.58 3.12 -18.96
N LYS A 74 9.54 1.88 -18.52
CA LYS A 74 10.53 1.21 -17.66
C LYS A 74 10.80 -0.19 -18.16
N ASP A 75 11.96 -0.74 -17.77
CA ASP A 75 12.31 -2.14 -17.93
C ASP A 75 11.33 -3.03 -17.12
N ASP A 76 10.82 -4.09 -17.76
CA ASP A 76 9.86 -5.03 -17.16
C ASP A 76 10.53 -6.11 -16.28
N GLY A 77 11.85 -6.16 -16.27
CA GLY A 77 12.64 -7.18 -15.56
C GLY A 77 12.81 -8.49 -16.33
N MET A 78 12.27 -8.59 -17.57
CA MET A 78 12.35 -9.79 -18.44
C MET A 78 12.98 -9.49 -19.79
N GLY A 79 13.56 -8.31 -19.95
CA GLY A 79 14.22 -7.85 -21.19
C GLY A 79 13.30 -7.06 -22.13
N GLY A 80 12.09 -6.75 -21.72
CA GLY A 80 11.14 -5.87 -22.39
C GLY A 80 10.97 -4.53 -21.68
N GLN A 81 9.94 -3.79 -22.07
CA GLN A 81 9.56 -2.50 -21.51
C GLN A 81 8.07 -2.47 -21.18
N VAL A 82 7.71 -1.70 -20.17
CA VAL A 82 6.34 -1.48 -19.71
C VAL A 82 6.12 0.00 -19.43
N ASP A 83 4.95 0.51 -19.78
CA ASP A 83 4.51 1.83 -19.35
C ASP A 83 3.86 1.72 -17.96
N ILE A 84 4.66 1.90 -16.92
CA ILE A 84 4.19 1.76 -15.53
C ILE A 84 3.19 2.84 -15.11
N LEU A 85 3.04 3.93 -15.88
CA LEU A 85 2.06 4.99 -15.62
C LEU A 85 0.66 4.59 -16.07
N ASN A 86 0.57 3.93 -17.22
CA ASN A 86 -0.69 3.59 -17.86
C ASN A 86 -1.05 2.09 -17.77
N THR A 87 -0.32 1.35 -16.94
CA THR A 87 -0.59 -0.06 -16.64
C THR A 87 -1.20 -0.15 -15.24
N SER A 88 -2.31 -0.88 -15.08
CA SER A 88 -2.93 -1.11 -13.77
C SER A 88 -1.98 -1.89 -12.85
N TYR A 89 -2.11 -1.72 -11.53
CA TYR A 89 -1.25 -2.42 -10.57
C TYR A 89 -1.26 -3.95 -10.77
N SER A 90 -2.43 -4.54 -11.03
CA SER A 90 -2.60 -5.98 -11.26
C SER A 90 -1.84 -6.48 -12.49
N ASP A 91 -1.68 -5.64 -13.49
CA ASP A 91 -1.05 -5.97 -14.77
C ASP A 91 0.43 -5.58 -14.84
N LEU A 92 0.93 -4.91 -13.78
CA LEU A 92 2.34 -4.58 -13.70
C LEU A 92 3.20 -5.86 -13.68
N PRO A 93 4.38 -5.84 -14.31
CA PRO A 93 5.38 -6.88 -14.13
C PRO A 93 5.72 -7.10 -12.65
N PRO A 94 6.04 -8.35 -12.23
CA PRO A 94 6.30 -8.70 -10.83
C PRO A 94 7.32 -7.80 -10.12
N LYS A 95 8.31 -7.30 -10.85
CA LYS A 95 9.31 -6.35 -10.34
C LYS A 95 8.65 -5.08 -9.81
N TRP A 96 7.73 -4.49 -10.55
CA TRP A 96 7.06 -3.23 -10.19
C TRP A 96 5.96 -3.43 -9.16
N GLN A 97 5.28 -4.58 -9.19
CA GLN A 97 4.37 -4.96 -8.09
C GLN A 97 5.14 -5.10 -6.77
N ALA A 98 6.33 -5.73 -6.79
CA ALA A 98 7.15 -5.92 -5.60
C ALA A 98 7.60 -4.61 -4.96
N GLU A 99 7.92 -3.58 -5.75
CA GLU A 99 8.26 -2.24 -5.23
C GLU A 99 7.06 -1.59 -4.50
N ASN A 100 5.87 -1.62 -5.10
CA ASN A 100 4.66 -1.11 -4.46
C ASN A 100 4.32 -1.91 -3.18
N LYS A 101 4.45 -3.24 -3.21
CA LYS A 101 4.24 -4.10 -2.04
C LYS A 101 5.22 -3.79 -0.91
N ALA A 102 6.49 -3.60 -1.21
CA ALA A 102 7.51 -3.29 -0.20
C ALA A 102 7.19 -1.98 0.54
N GLN A 103 6.66 -0.98 -0.15
CA GLN A 103 6.19 0.26 0.47
C GLN A 103 4.93 0.03 1.32
N ALA A 104 3.97 -0.72 0.78
CA ALA A 104 2.74 -1.06 1.49
C ALA A 104 3.01 -1.89 2.76
N GLU A 105 3.89 -2.90 2.71
CA GLU A 105 4.30 -3.70 3.86
C GLU A 105 4.91 -2.83 4.96
N SER A 106 5.76 -1.87 4.58
CA SER A 106 6.35 -0.91 5.52
C SER A 106 5.28 -0.10 6.25
N ALA A 107 4.36 0.51 5.50
CA ALA A 107 3.32 1.37 6.05
C ALA A 107 2.30 0.57 6.90
N ILE A 108 1.78 -0.55 6.39
CA ILE A 108 0.87 -1.43 7.14
C ILE A 108 1.53 -1.91 8.44
N GLY A 109 2.82 -2.28 8.39
CA GLY A 109 3.55 -2.71 9.59
C GLY A 109 3.74 -1.60 10.62
N LEU A 110 3.95 -0.36 10.20
CA LEU A 110 4.07 0.80 11.10
C LEU A 110 2.72 1.18 11.71
N VAL A 111 1.68 1.32 10.89
CA VAL A 111 0.34 1.70 11.35
C VAL A 111 -0.25 0.62 12.26
N ALA A 112 -0.14 -0.66 11.90
CA ALA A 112 -0.64 -1.75 12.72
C ALA A 112 0.00 -1.81 14.11
N LYS A 113 1.26 -1.38 14.26
CA LYS A 113 1.94 -1.27 15.57
C LYS A 113 1.43 -0.09 16.41
N ASN A 114 0.93 0.95 15.77
CA ASN A 114 0.59 2.23 16.37
C ASN A 114 -0.89 2.59 16.13
N MET A 115 -1.75 1.61 15.88
CA MET A 115 -3.11 1.82 15.38
C MET A 115 -3.89 2.88 16.14
N ASP A 116 -3.84 2.86 17.48
CA ASP A 116 -4.55 3.79 18.35
C ASP A 116 -4.03 5.24 18.27
N ASN A 117 -2.79 5.43 17.80
CA ASN A 117 -2.09 6.72 17.79
C ASN A 117 -1.54 7.09 16.40
N ALA A 118 -1.80 6.29 15.37
CA ALA A 118 -1.17 6.46 14.07
C ALA A 118 -1.42 7.85 13.47
N MET A 119 -2.65 8.36 13.59
CA MET A 119 -3.01 9.68 13.07
C MET A 119 -2.55 10.84 13.97
N MET A 120 -2.23 10.57 15.25
CA MET A 120 -1.67 11.56 16.17
C MET A 120 -0.16 11.73 15.98
N ASP A 121 0.54 10.67 15.53
CA ASP A 121 1.99 10.66 15.25
C ASP A 121 2.27 10.46 13.75
N ILE A 122 1.46 11.07 12.90
CA ILE A 122 1.58 10.91 11.44
C ILE A 122 2.97 11.36 10.94
N GLU A 123 3.53 12.43 11.49
CA GLU A 123 4.85 12.93 11.13
C GLU A 123 5.97 11.92 11.47
N GLY A 124 5.91 11.34 12.68
CA GLY A 124 6.89 10.34 13.11
C GLY A 124 6.81 9.05 12.29
N LEU A 125 5.60 8.63 11.91
CA LEU A 125 5.40 7.46 11.07
C LEU A 125 5.81 7.73 9.62
N SER A 126 5.53 8.91 9.08
CA SER A 126 5.96 9.34 7.74
C SER A 126 7.48 9.40 7.64
N ALA A 127 8.17 9.94 8.66
CA ALA A 127 9.62 9.91 8.71
C ALA A 127 10.18 8.48 8.65
N GLN A 128 9.56 7.53 9.35
CA GLN A 128 9.97 6.13 9.31
C GLN A 128 9.72 5.49 7.95
N VAL A 129 8.60 5.82 7.27
CA VAL A 129 8.33 5.38 5.89
C VAL A 129 9.41 5.88 4.94
N HIS A 130 9.75 7.17 5.03
CA HIS A 130 10.81 7.78 4.22
C HIS A 130 12.16 7.09 4.41
N GLU A 131 12.59 6.88 5.65
CA GLU A 131 13.85 6.17 5.94
C GLU A 131 13.87 4.74 5.43
N GLN A 132 12.76 4.01 5.58
CA GLN A 132 12.64 2.66 5.05
C GLN A 132 12.66 2.65 3.52
N TRP A 133 12.06 3.65 2.87
CA TRP A 133 12.13 3.82 1.42
C TRP A 133 13.57 4.09 0.98
N LEU A 134 14.30 5.03 1.61
CA LEU A 134 15.71 5.31 1.33
C LEU A 134 16.61 4.09 1.53
N SER A 135 16.30 3.24 2.51
CA SER A 135 17.09 2.02 2.76
C SER A 135 16.99 1.00 1.62
N ARG A 136 15.84 0.96 0.92
CA ARG A 136 15.60 0.10 -0.25
C ARG A 136 16.06 0.75 -1.55
N ASN A 137 16.06 2.08 -1.62
CA ASN A 137 16.32 2.88 -2.81
C ASN A 137 17.65 3.65 -2.67
N SER A 138 18.76 2.92 -2.55
CA SER A 138 20.10 3.52 -2.32
C SER A 138 20.50 4.54 -3.38
N TRP A 139 19.97 4.42 -4.60
CA TRP A 139 20.17 5.36 -5.70
C TRP A 139 19.62 6.77 -5.40
N ALA A 140 18.65 6.89 -4.50
CA ALA A 140 18.05 8.16 -4.14
C ALA A 140 18.86 8.95 -3.10
N LYS A 141 19.81 8.31 -2.41
CA LYS A 141 20.58 8.91 -1.30
C LYS A 141 21.42 10.09 -1.72
N ASP A 142 21.92 10.10 -2.95
CA ASP A 142 22.71 11.21 -3.50
C ASP A 142 21.85 12.26 -4.23
N GLY A 143 20.54 12.10 -4.21
CA GLY A 143 19.58 12.98 -4.86
C GLY A 143 18.84 13.89 -3.87
N PRO A 144 17.92 14.73 -4.38
CA PRO A 144 17.18 15.68 -3.56
C PRO A 144 16.28 15.04 -2.50
N LEU A 145 15.97 13.75 -2.62
CA LEU A 145 15.19 12.98 -1.64
C LEU A 145 16.09 12.26 -0.61
N GLY A 146 17.41 12.30 -0.74
CA GLY A 146 18.36 11.64 0.15
C GLY A 146 18.61 12.34 1.48
N VAL A 147 17.76 13.29 1.84
CA VAL A 147 17.82 14.08 3.08
C VAL A 147 16.87 13.49 4.13
N PRO A 148 17.07 13.79 5.43
CA PRO A 148 16.11 13.45 6.47
C PRO A 148 14.71 13.97 6.15
N TYR A 149 13.67 13.25 6.56
CA TYR A 149 12.26 13.64 6.33
C TYR A 149 11.97 15.09 6.74
N SER A 150 12.54 15.57 7.86
CA SER A 150 12.36 16.95 8.35
C SER A 150 12.83 18.03 7.36
N GLU A 151 13.79 17.69 6.50
CA GLU A 151 14.40 18.59 5.52
C GLU A 151 13.75 18.49 4.12
N LEU A 152 12.83 17.52 3.92
CA LEU A 152 12.11 17.38 2.66
C LEU A 152 11.22 18.60 2.38
N PRO A 153 11.01 18.97 1.11
CA PRO A 153 9.95 19.88 0.71
C PRO A 153 8.59 19.38 1.20
N GLU A 154 7.67 20.29 1.50
CA GLU A 154 6.34 19.95 2.03
C GLU A 154 5.54 19.01 1.12
N GLU A 155 5.67 19.19 -0.20
CA GLU A 155 5.06 18.32 -1.19
C GLU A 155 5.55 16.86 -1.08
N GLU A 156 6.83 16.64 -0.81
CA GLU A 156 7.39 15.30 -0.63
C GLU A 156 6.97 14.69 0.71
N LYS A 157 6.93 15.51 1.79
CA LYS A 157 6.38 15.07 3.09
C LYS A 157 4.93 14.63 2.97
N GLN A 158 4.13 15.35 2.17
CA GLN A 158 2.73 15.01 1.98
C GLN A 158 2.55 13.63 1.36
N LYS A 159 3.41 13.23 0.42
CA LYS A 159 3.37 11.87 -0.15
C LYS A 159 3.55 10.78 0.91
N ASP A 160 4.48 10.98 1.84
CA ASP A 160 4.70 10.01 2.93
C ASP A 160 3.53 10.01 3.94
N ARG A 161 2.91 11.16 4.21
CA ARG A 161 1.67 11.24 5.03
C ARG A 161 0.51 10.52 4.36
N ASP A 162 0.35 10.68 3.05
CA ASP A 162 -0.70 10.02 2.28
C ASP A 162 -0.57 8.49 2.35
N VAL A 163 0.66 7.98 2.36
CA VAL A 163 0.95 6.54 2.56
C VAL A 163 0.47 6.07 3.93
N ILE A 164 0.77 6.80 5.01
CA ILE A 164 0.33 6.46 6.36
C ILE A 164 -1.19 6.56 6.50
N THR A 165 -1.79 7.62 5.97
CA THR A 165 -3.24 7.83 5.99
C THR A 165 -3.97 6.68 5.27
N ALA A 166 -3.53 6.34 4.07
CA ALA A 166 -4.11 5.25 3.30
C ALA A 166 -3.97 3.89 4.01
N ALA A 167 -2.83 3.63 4.65
CA ALA A 167 -2.63 2.41 5.44
C ALA A 167 -3.58 2.34 6.65
N HIS A 168 -3.78 3.47 7.35
CA HIS A 168 -4.70 3.56 8.49
C HIS A 168 -6.15 3.35 8.05
N GLU A 169 -6.58 3.96 6.96
CA GLU A 169 -7.94 3.78 6.41
C GLU A 169 -8.23 2.32 6.08
N ILE A 170 -7.32 1.65 5.34
CA ILE A 170 -7.48 0.24 4.96
C ILE A 170 -7.56 -0.66 6.20
N LEU A 171 -6.68 -0.46 7.18
CA LEU A 171 -6.71 -1.26 8.40
C LEU A 171 -7.97 -0.99 9.23
N SER A 172 -8.43 0.26 9.30
CA SER A 172 -9.68 0.64 10.00
C SER A 172 -10.90 -0.02 9.35
N GLN A 173 -11.02 0.02 8.01
CA GLN A 173 -12.09 -0.63 7.27
C GLN A 173 -12.10 -2.15 7.51
N MET A 174 -10.95 -2.79 7.45
CA MET A 174 -10.86 -4.23 7.71
C MET A 174 -11.20 -4.61 9.16
N MET A 175 -11.00 -3.70 10.10
CA MET A 175 -11.36 -3.90 11.51
C MET A 175 -12.85 -3.65 11.78
N SER A 176 -13.49 -2.73 11.06
CA SER A 176 -14.92 -2.47 11.17
C SER A 176 -15.78 -3.55 10.53
N GLY A 177 -15.20 -4.41 9.71
CA GLY A 177 -15.93 -5.45 8.97
C GLY A 177 -16.71 -4.89 7.77
N GLU A 178 -16.48 -3.63 7.41
CA GLU A 178 -17.00 -3.05 6.17
C GLU A 178 -16.22 -3.64 5.00
N GLU A 179 -16.71 -4.73 4.42
CA GLU A 179 -16.26 -5.16 3.11
C GLU A 179 -16.69 -4.09 2.10
N ASN A 180 -15.73 -3.45 1.46
CA ASN A 180 -16.01 -2.70 0.25
C ASN A 180 -16.51 -3.71 -0.78
N GLU A 181 -17.80 -3.73 -1.05
CA GLU A 181 -18.35 -4.35 -2.24
C GLU A 181 -17.62 -3.70 -3.43
N SER A 182 -17.00 -4.53 -4.25
CA SER A 182 -16.32 -4.03 -5.45
C SER A 182 -17.40 -3.37 -6.32
N PRO A 183 -17.10 -2.28 -7.05
CA PRO A 183 -18.06 -1.66 -7.97
C PRO A 183 -18.61 -2.59 -9.06
N GLU A 184 -18.06 -3.80 -9.18
CA GLU A 184 -18.47 -4.83 -10.15
C GLU A 184 -19.64 -5.69 -9.67
N ASP A 185 -20.01 -5.62 -8.38
CA ASP A 185 -21.11 -6.42 -7.80
C ASP A 185 -22.46 -5.67 -7.79
N ILE A 186 -22.57 -4.53 -8.46
CA ILE A 186 -23.87 -3.87 -8.67
C ILE A 186 -24.55 -4.61 -9.83
N GLU A 187 -25.35 -5.64 -9.49
CA GLU A 187 -26.34 -6.17 -10.42
C GLU A 187 -27.27 -5.02 -10.83
N ILE A 188 -27.17 -4.58 -12.08
CA ILE A 188 -28.10 -3.64 -12.66
C ILE A 188 -29.38 -4.43 -12.89
N GLU A 189 -30.34 -4.33 -11.95
CA GLU A 189 -31.70 -4.81 -12.20
C GLU A 189 -32.22 -4.16 -13.49
N ASP A 190 -32.55 -4.96 -14.48
CA ASP A 190 -33.14 -4.49 -15.73
C ASP A 190 -34.56 -4.00 -15.43
N PRO A 191 -34.86 -2.69 -15.59
CA PRO A 191 -36.18 -2.13 -15.27
C PRO A 191 -37.29 -2.57 -16.19
N ASN A 192 -37.06 -3.51 -17.12
CA ASN A 192 -38.05 -3.97 -18.11
C ASN A 192 -38.53 -5.41 -17.95
N GLU A 193 -38.22 -6.11 -16.84
CA GLU A 193 -38.65 -7.50 -16.68
C GLU A 193 -40.17 -7.66 -16.35
N ASP A 194 -40.86 -6.58 -15.97
CA ASP A 194 -42.29 -6.61 -15.55
C ASP A 194 -43.28 -6.19 -16.64
N LEU A 195 -42.93 -6.14 -17.92
CA LEU A 195 -43.86 -5.72 -18.99
C LEU A 195 -44.22 -6.82 -20.00
N MET A 196 -44.09 -8.09 -19.65
CA MET A 196 -44.63 -9.19 -20.48
C MET A 196 -45.55 -10.12 -19.67
N ASP A 197 -46.77 -9.67 -19.42
CA ASP A 197 -47.97 -10.49 -19.25
C ASP A 197 -49.17 -9.81 -19.91
#